data_1c429f91adc3d18c5dd84d80d6c1d81c
#
_entry.id   1c429f91adc3d18c5dd84d80d6c1d81c
#
_cell.length_a   1.000
_cell.length_b   1.000
_cell.length_c   1.000
_cell.angle_alpha   90.00
_cell.angle_beta   90.00
_cell.angle_gamma   90.00
#
_symmetry.space_group_name_H-M   'P 1'
#
loop_
_entity.id
_entity.type
_entity.pdbx_description
1 polymer ?
#
loop_
_entity_poly.entity_id
_entity_poly.type
_entity_poly.pdbx_seq_one_letter_code
_entity_poly.pdbx_strand_id
1 'polypeptide(L)'
;TVLARKTALAKLGLVASGHDPHLDDQKTIKQGTLAEWSKYYTDNLAKTTSVRAEKMVHNTHLVPHLGKLLLAEVIEDDIQNFLNTYLTQPATHNKVKAYTSKFFNWAKRNRKKTSVLFNPCTGIKQLKCESRKFSFTDIQFKKVSEFLVKWEKRQGYEQEVYYVGLVMATGCRTSEIFKRRWGDVSFETNQLVNIPTKTGTKSIELNEFAIDLLKRLQALTGKAKWLFPSPMNPDKHRVNFRSFWEKLRDETGLDEGTQIRDLRTNFGTQLINGGVEIATVSALMNHSDIATTSKHYAHVLKPTQQKALTKTNSLFKAL
;
A
#
# COMPACT_ATOMS: atom_id res chain seq x y z
N THR A 1 -50.00 -15.84 -13.91
CA THR A 1 -51.16 -14.97 -13.53
C THR A 1 -52.07 -15.61 -12.50
N VAL A 2 -52.45 -16.90 -12.62
CA VAL A 2 -53.28 -17.62 -11.64
C VAL A 2 -52.55 -17.82 -10.30
N LEU A 3 -51.28 -18.16 -10.35
CA LEU A 3 -50.43 -18.35 -9.15
C LEU A 3 -50.28 -17.05 -8.35
N ALA A 4 -50.05 -15.92 -9.01
CA ALA A 4 -49.91 -14.61 -8.36
C ALA A 4 -51.22 -14.18 -7.67
N ARG A 5 -52.39 -14.50 -8.27
CA ARG A 5 -53.68 -14.19 -7.70
C ARG A 5 -54.01 -15.07 -6.48
N LYS A 6 -53.64 -16.36 -6.52
CA LYS A 6 -53.71 -17.28 -5.39
C LYS A 6 -52.85 -16.86 -4.21
N THR A 7 -51.61 -16.43 -4.48
CA THR A 7 -50.70 -15.94 -3.46
C THR A 7 -51.17 -14.61 -2.84
N ALA A 8 -51.74 -13.71 -3.63
CA ALA A 8 -52.32 -12.46 -3.14
C ALA A 8 -53.55 -12.69 -2.25
N LEU A 9 -54.43 -13.61 -2.64
CA LEU A 9 -55.64 -13.99 -1.85
C LEU A 9 -55.22 -14.66 -0.53
N ALA A 10 -54.23 -15.52 -0.52
CA ALA A 10 -53.71 -16.14 0.70
C ALA A 10 -53.10 -15.09 1.66
N LYS A 11 -52.36 -14.11 1.15
CA LYS A 11 -51.83 -13.00 1.95
C LYS A 11 -52.92 -12.08 2.50
N LEU A 12 -53.97 -11.80 1.73
CA LEU A 12 -55.12 -11.04 2.19
C LEU A 12 -55.91 -11.77 3.30
N GLY A 13 -56.02 -13.10 3.22
CA GLY A 13 -56.62 -13.91 4.28
C GLY A 13 -55.83 -13.86 5.60
N LEU A 14 -54.51 -13.83 5.54
CA LEU A 14 -53.63 -13.67 6.72
C LEU A 14 -53.81 -12.28 7.36
N VAL A 15 -53.89 -11.21 6.56
CA VAL A 15 -54.13 -9.84 7.06
C VAL A 15 -55.50 -9.76 7.72
N ALA A 16 -56.54 -10.38 7.16
CA ALA A 16 -57.92 -10.41 7.72
C ALA A 16 -58.00 -11.17 9.07
N SER A 17 -57.08 -12.09 9.33
CA SER A 17 -56.92 -12.79 10.61
C SER A 17 -56.01 -12.08 11.62
N GLY A 18 -55.60 -10.83 11.35
CA GLY A 18 -54.72 -10.04 12.22
C GLY A 18 -53.22 -10.38 12.10
N HIS A 19 -52.85 -11.16 11.09
CA HIS A 19 -51.48 -11.54 10.81
C HIS A 19 -50.83 -10.53 9.84
N ASP A 20 -49.72 -9.92 10.20
CA ASP A 20 -48.97 -9.04 9.30
C ASP A 20 -48.01 -9.89 8.45
N PRO A 21 -48.32 -10.10 7.13
CA PRO A 21 -47.45 -10.89 6.27
C PRO A 21 -46.05 -10.26 6.06
N HIS A 22 -45.88 -8.98 6.37
CA HIS A 22 -44.56 -8.36 6.38
C HIS A 22 -43.70 -8.80 7.57
N LEU A 23 -44.30 -9.17 8.70
CA LEU A 23 -43.61 -9.73 9.85
C LEU A 23 -43.11 -11.16 9.57
N ASP A 24 -43.86 -11.95 8.79
CA ASP A 24 -43.46 -13.30 8.40
C ASP A 24 -42.33 -13.27 7.32
N ASP A 25 -42.41 -12.34 6.38
CA ASP A 25 -41.31 -12.12 5.42
C ASP A 25 -40.03 -11.60 6.15
N GLN A 26 -40.15 -10.90 7.28
CA GLN A 26 -39.03 -10.48 8.14
C GLN A 26 -38.48 -11.64 8.98
N LYS A 27 -39.30 -12.57 9.45
CA LYS A 27 -38.86 -13.76 10.21
C LYS A 27 -38.04 -14.76 9.39
N THR A 28 -38.17 -14.74 8.06
CA THR A 28 -37.46 -15.64 7.15
C THR A 28 -36.11 -15.08 6.73
N ILE A 29 -35.81 -13.80 7.06
CA ILE A 29 -34.50 -13.22 6.82
C ILE A 29 -33.58 -13.74 7.93
N LYS A 30 -32.60 -14.59 7.61
CA LYS A 30 -31.59 -15.04 8.54
C LYS A 30 -30.88 -13.83 9.12
N GLN A 31 -31.19 -13.46 10.37
CA GLN A 31 -30.47 -12.48 11.15
C GLN A 31 -29.11 -13.10 11.48
N GLY A 32 -28.15 -12.96 10.55
CA GLY A 32 -26.79 -13.44 10.74
C GLY A 32 -25.95 -12.42 11.52
N THR A 33 -25.03 -12.95 12.30
CA THR A 33 -24.04 -12.14 13.01
C THR A 33 -23.06 -11.46 12.03
N LEU A 34 -22.41 -10.41 12.46
CA LEU A 34 -21.36 -9.75 11.69
C LEU A 34 -20.24 -10.74 11.33
N ALA A 35 -19.87 -11.67 12.22
CA ALA A 35 -18.86 -12.69 11.96
C ALA A 35 -19.25 -13.63 10.80
N GLU A 36 -20.50 -14.11 10.77
CA GLU A 36 -21.00 -15.00 9.72
C GLU A 36 -21.03 -14.30 8.36
N TRP A 37 -21.53 -13.07 8.31
CA TRP A 37 -21.57 -12.28 7.09
C TRP A 37 -20.18 -11.81 6.63
N SER A 38 -19.29 -11.50 7.57
CA SER A 38 -17.88 -11.18 7.29
C SER A 38 -17.17 -12.36 6.63
N LYS A 39 -17.36 -13.58 7.15
CA LYS A 39 -16.84 -14.81 6.54
C LYS A 39 -17.39 -15.01 5.13
N TYR A 40 -18.71 -14.95 4.98
CA TYR A 40 -19.36 -15.09 3.66
C TYR A 40 -18.81 -14.06 2.66
N TYR A 41 -18.72 -12.79 3.06
CA TYR A 41 -18.20 -11.71 2.23
C TYR A 41 -16.74 -11.97 1.81
N THR A 42 -15.87 -12.26 2.77
CA THR A 42 -14.45 -12.45 2.51
C THR A 42 -14.14 -13.70 1.69
N ASP A 43 -14.95 -14.76 1.81
CA ASP A 43 -14.78 -15.98 1.01
C ASP A 43 -15.22 -15.78 -0.45
N ASN A 44 -16.14 -14.84 -0.70
CA ASN A 44 -16.63 -14.51 -2.03
C ASN A 44 -15.93 -13.30 -2.68
N LEU A 45 -14.87 -12.76 -2.07
CA LEU A 45 -14.08 -11.69 -2.69
C LEU A 45 -13.36 -12.19 -3.94
N ALA A 46 -13.44 -11.43 -5.02
CA ALA A 46 -12.64 -11.67 -6.21
C ALA A 46 -11.14 -11.69 -5.85
N LYS A 47 -10.37 -12.61 -6.44
CA LYS A 47 -8.93 -12.76 -6.19
C LYS A 47 -8.13 -11.55 -6.68
N THR A 48 -8.07 -10.50 -5.87
CA THR A 48 -7.26 -9.29 -6.12
C THR A 48 -6.16 -9.16 -5.06
N THR A 49 -5.15 -8.35 -5.34
CA THR A 49 -4.05 -8.10 -4.38
C THR A 49 -4.52 -7.50 -3.05
N SER A 50 -5.66 -6.81 -3.04
CA SER A 50 -6.25 -6.21 -1.83
C SER A 50 -6.99 -7.20 -0.92
N VAL A 51 -7.38 -8.37 -1.44
CA VAL A 51 -8.16 -9.38 -0.69
C VAL A 51 -7.46 -9.82 0.59
N ARG A 52 -6.14 -10.06 0.52
CA ARG A 52 -5.38 -10.45 1.71
C ARG A 52 -5.43 -9.39 2.81
N ALA A 53 -5.30 -8.11 2.45
CA ALA A 53 -5.36 -7.01 3.40
C ALA A 53 -6.78 -6.84 3.98
N GLU A 54 -7.80 -7.05 3.17
CA GLU A 54 -9.20 -6.99 3.57
C GLU A 54 -9.56 -8.14 4.52
N LYS A 55 -9.22 -9.39 4.17
CA LYS A 55 -9.38 -10.55 5.06
C LYS A 55 -8.66 -10.35 6.39
N MET A 56 -7.45 -9.79 6.35
CA MET A 56 -6.68 -9.49 7.58
C MET A 56 -7.45 -8.49 8.46
N VAL A 57 -7.99 -7.40 7.89
CA VAL A 57 -8.76 -6.42 8.67
C VAL A 57 -9.99 -7.06 9.30
N HIS A 58 -10.74 -7.87 8.55
CA HIS A 58 -11.91 -8.58 9.08
C HIS A 58 -11.53 -9.52 10.22
N ASN A 59 -10.51 -10.35 10.05
CA ASN A 59 -10.15 -11.37 11.02
C ASN A 59 -9.43 -10.82 12.26
N THR A 60 -8.61 -9.76 12.09
CA THR A 60 -7.77 -9.23 13.17
C THR A 60 -8.44 -8.10 13.94
N HIS A 61 -9.30 -7.32 13.28
CA HIS A 61 -9.89 -6.14 13.89
C HIS A 61 -11.41 -6.20 14.01
N LEU A 62 -12.13 -6.49 12.93
CA LEU A 62 -13.59 -6.34 12.92
C LEU A 62 -14.31 -7.47 13.67
N VAL A 63 -14.02 -8.72 13.31
CA VAL A 63 -14.70 -9.89 13.88
C VAL A 63 -14.43 -10.10 15.37
N PRO A 64 -13.19 -9.93 15.88
CA PRO A 64 -12.92 -10.08 17.32
C PRO A 64 -13.72 -9.12 18.21
N HIS A 65 -14.02 -7.91 17.71
CA HIS A 65 -14.67 -6.86 18.51
C HIS A 65 -16.17 -6.75 18.27
N LEU A 66 -16.63 -6.90 17.03
CA LEU A 66 -18.03 -6.69 16.63
C LEU A 66 -18.71 -7.95 16.13
N GLY A 67 -18.00 -9.08 16.01
CA GLY A 67 -18.47 -10.28 15.35
C GLY A 67 -19.74 -10.90 15.95
N LYS A 68 -20.01 -10.68 17.23
CA LYS A 68 -21.18 -11.21 17.95
C LYS A 68 -22.46 -10.42 17.69
N LEU A 69 -22.35 -9.18 17.21
CA LEU A 69 -23.51 -8.34 16.94
C LEU A 69 -24.25 -8.85 15.69
N LEU A 70 -25.56 -8.70 15.69
CA LEU A 70 -26.35 -8.92 14.47
C LEU A 70 -26.00 -7.85 13.45
N LEU A 71 -25.66 -8.24 12.21
CA LEU A 71 -25.15 -7.32 11.20
C LEU A 71 -26.10 -6.15 10.92
N ALA A 72 -27.42 -6.42 10.92
CA ALA A 72 -28.46 -5.42 10.65
C ALA A 72 -28.65 -4.40 11.80
N GLU A 73 -28.19 -4.74 13.00
CA GLU A 73 -28.34 -3.90 14.21
C GLU A 73 -27.12 -3.04 14.50
N VAL A 74 -26.02 -3.22 13.76
CA VAL A 74 -24.80 -2.42 13.95
C VAL A 74 -25.06 -0.97 13.56
N ILE A 75 -24.85 -0.06 14.54
CA ILE A 75 -25.02 1.38 14.37
C ILE A 75 -23.69 2.13 14.33
N GLU A 76 -23.73 3.42 14.05
CA GLU A 76 -22.54 4.29 13.96
C GLU A 76 -21.74 4.29 15.27
N ASP A 77 -22.42 4.33 16.42
CA ASP A 77 -21.79 4.34 17.75
C ASP A 77 -20.97 3.07 18.01
N ASP A 78 -21.45 1.89 17.58
CA ASP A 78 -20.70 0.64 17.72
C ASP A 78 -19.36 0.72 16.96
N ILE A 79 -19.41 1.21 15.72
CA ILE A 79 -18.22 1.37 14.89
C ILE A 79 -17.29 2.45 15.44
N GLN A 80 -17.84 3.60 15.86
CA GLN A 80 -17.04 4.70 16.43
C GLN A 80 -16.35 4.30 17.72
N ASN A 81 -17.05 3.63 18.62
CA ASN A 81 -16.51 3.14 19.89
C ASN A 81 -15.41 2.09 19.62
N PHE A 82 -15.66 1.15 18.72
CA PHE A 82 -14.65 0.17 18.32
C PHE A 82 -13.39 0.84 17.77
N LEU A 83 -13.54 1.76 16.81
CA LEU A 83 -12.40 2.44 16.20
C LEU A 83 -11.61 3.26 17.20
N ASN A 84 -12.28 4.01 18.10
CA ASN A 84 -11.64 4.88 19.07
C ASN A 84 -10.95 4.09 20.20
N THR A 85 -11.56 3.00 20.66
CA THR A 85 -11.03 2.23 21.79
C THR A 85 -9.84 1.36 21.39
N TYR A 86 -9.88 0.73 20.21
CA TYR A 86 -8.92 -0.30 19.83
C TYR A 86 -7.91 0.14 18.77
N LEU A 87 -8.11 1.28 18.13
CA LEU A 87 -7.29 1.70 16.98
C LEU A 87 -6.72 3.12 17.17
N THR A 88 -5.75 3.24 18.04
CA THR A 88 -5.09 4.52 18.38
C THR A 88 -4.22 5.08 17.25
N GLN A 89 -3.72 4.22 16.34
CA GLN A 89 -2.89 4.66 15.22
C GLN A 89 -3.76 5.18 14.06
N PRO A 90 -3.67 6.47 13.67
CA PRO A 90 -4.55 7.07 12.67
C PRO A 90 -4.59 6.34 11.32
N ALA A 91 -3.45 5.85 10.86
CA ALA A 91 -3.37 5.11 9.60
C ALA A 91 -4.12 3.77 9.65
N THR A 92 -3.99 3.05 10.78
CA THR A 92 -4.70 1.78 11.01
C THR A 92 -6.19 2.02 11.19
N HIS A 93 -6.57 3.00 11.99
CA HIS A 93 -7.95 3.45 12.16
C HIS A 93 -8.62 3.73 10.81
N ASN A 94 -8.02 4.58 10.00
CA ASN A 94 -8.58 4.95 8.69
C ASN A 94 -8.66 3.75 7.73
N LYS A 95 -7.67 2.86 7.76
CA LYS A 95 -7.66 1.64 6.96
C LYS A 95 -8.78 0.70 7.37
N VAL A 96 -8.95 0.44 8.66
CA VAL A 96 -10.01 -0.43 9.19
C VAL A 96 -11.37 0.16 8.87
N LYS A 97 -11.58 1.47 9.14
CA LYS A 97 -12.80 2.17 8.76
C LYS A 97 -13.14 2.00 7.27
N ALA A 98 -12.15 2.16 6.38
CA ALA A 98 -12.38 2.04 4.94
C ALA A 98 -12.84 0.64 4.52
N TYR A 99 -12.23 -0.41 5.05
CA TYR A 99 -12.63 -1.79 4.75
C TYR A 99 -13.97 -2.14 5.39
N THR A 100 -14.22 -1.69 6.63
CA THR A 100 -15.54 -1.84 7.28
C THR A 100 -16.63 -1.15 6.47
N SER A 101 -16.40 0.09 6.02
CA SER A 101 -17.34 0.82 5.17
C SER A 101 -17.60 0.11 3.83
N LYS A 102 -16.56 -0.48 3.23
CA LYS A 102 -16.69 -1.28 2.00
C LYS A 102 -17.58 -2.50 2.23
N PHE A 103 -17.41 -3.20 3.35
CA PHE A 103 -18.21 -4.34 3.75
C PHE A 103 -19.69 -3.95 3.97
N PHE A 104 -19.97 -2.89 4.71
CA PHE A 104 -21.33 -2.43 4.92
C PHE A 104 -22.00 -1.89 3.65
N ASN A 105 -21.23 -1.29 2.72
CA ASN A 105 -21.74 -0.93 1.40
C ASN A 105 -22.12 -2.17 0.57
N TRP A 106 -21.35 -3.26 0.67
CA TRP A 106 -21.72 -4.53 0.07
C TRP A 106 -22.98 -5.11 0.74
N ALA A 107 -23.05 -5.11 2.07
CA ALA A 107 -24.20 -5.59 2.81
C ALA A 107 -25.46 -4.81 2.44
N LYS A 108 -25.41 -3.48 2.38
CA LYS A 108 -26.52 -2.62 1.95
C LYS A 108 -27.00 -2.95 0.53
N ARG A 109 -26.09 -3.22 -0.42
CA ARG A 109 -26.47 -3.65 -1.78
C ARG A 109 -27.15 -5.01 -1.78
N ASN A 110 -26.82 -5.87 -0.83
CA ASN A 110 -27.41 -7.19 -0.64
C ASN A 110 -28.48 -7.22 0.45
N ARG A 111 -29.18 -6.09 0.70
CA ARG A 111 -30.14 -5.90 1.80
C ARG A 111 -31.24 -6.98 1.90
N LYS A 112 -31.63 -7.59 0.78
CA LYS A 112 -32.61 -8.71 0.78
C LYS A 112 -32.09 -9.95 1.53
N LYS A 113 -30.77 -10.09 1.71
CA LYS A 113 -30.13 -11.21 2.45
C LYS A 113 -29.65 -10.78 3.83
N THR A 114 -29.10 -9.56 3.94
CA THR A 114 -28.40 -9.05 5.12
C THR A 114 -29.25 -8.18 6.02
N SER A 115 -30.40 -7.70 5.55
CA SER A 115 -31.31 -6.73 6.21
C SER A 115 -30.64 -5.37 6.52
N VAL A 116 -29.42 -5.11 6.03
CA VAL A 116 -28.70 -3.85 6.26
C VAL A 116 -29.28 -2.73 5.40
N LEU A 117 -29.79 -1.68 6.02
CA LEU A 117 -30.43 -0.54 5.35
C LEU A 117 -29.47 0.62 5.10
N PHE A 118 -28.50 0.82 5.96
CA PHE A 118 -27.55 1.92 5.87
C PHE A 118 -26.13 1.44 6.18
N ASN A 119 -25.14 2.29 5.87
CA ASN A 119 -23.73 2.03 6.21
C ASN A 119 -23.36 2.83 7.47
N PRO A 120 -23.10 2.17 8.60
CA PRO A 120 -22.82 2.83 9.87
C PRO A 120 -21.47 3.57 9.90
N CYS A 121 -20.64 3.44 8.85
CA CYS A 121 -19.38 4.18 8.77
C CYS A 121 -19.51 5.55 8.08
N THR A 122 -20.69 5.93 7.57
CA THR A 122 -20.83 7.10 6.68
C THR A 122 -20.51 8.41 7.39
N GLY A 123 -20.98 8.61 8.63
CA GLY A 123 -20.75 9.82 9.43
C GLY A 123 -19.36 9.92 10.03
N ILE A 124 -18.63 8.79 10.15
CA ILE A 124 -17.34 8.75 10.83
C ILE A 124 -16.26 9.46 9.99
N LYS A 125 -15.61 10.47 10.56
CA LYS A 125 -14.52 11.19 9.91
C LYS A 125 -13.22 10.39 9.93
N GLN A 126 -12.38 10.60 8.92
CA GLN A 126 -11.01 10.07 8.93
C GLN A 126 -10.13 10.90 9.87
N LEU A 127 -9.23 10.23 10.59
CA LEU A 127 -8.22 10.89 11.40
C LEU A 127 -7.13 11.47 10.50
N LYS A 128 -6.60 12.64 10.88
CA LYS A 128 -5.47 13.26 10.18
C LYS A 128 -4.25 12.36 10.32
N CYS A 129 -3.71 11.92 9.21
CA CYS A 129 -2.45 11.19 9.15
C CYS A 129 -1.35 12.15 8.71
N GLU A 130 -0.34 12.32 9.52
CA GLU A 130 0.86 13.02 9.10
C GLU A 130 1.70 12.11 8.21
N SER A 131 2.08 12.61 7.04
CA SER A 131 3.04 11.91 6.20
C SER A 131 4.40 11.99 6.86
N ARG A 132 5.07 10.85 7.00
CA ARG A 132 6.43 10.82 7.50
C ARG A 132 7.33 11.61 6.54
N LYS A 133 7.94 12.67 7.03
CA LYS A 133 8.98 13.44 6.32
C LYS A 133 10.29 12.74 6.59
N PHE A 134 10.94 12.24 5.57
CA PHE A 134 12.20 11.55 5.70
C PHE A 134 13.13 11.94 4.55
N SER A 135 14.34 12.32 4.88
CA SER A 135 15.47 12.35 3.95
C SER A 135 16.74 12.08 4.75
N PHE A 136 17.69 11.41 4.12
CA PHE A 136 19.02 11.30 4.71
C PHE A 136 19.71 12.65 4.67
N THR A 137 20.44 12.97 5.74
CA THR A 137 21.47 13.99 5.68
C THR A 137 22.65 13.49 4.81
N ASP A 138 23.47 14.40 4.29
CA ASP A 138 24.66 14.03 3.51
C ASP A 138 25.59 13.11 4.31
N ILE A 139 25.70 13.35 5.63
CA ILE A 139 26.50 12.51 6.54
C ILE A 139 25.92 11.09 6.62
N GLN A 140 24.61 10.95 6.77
CA GLN A 140 23.95 9.65 6.82
C GLN A 140 24.08 8.90 5.48
N PHE A 141 23.91 9.61 4.37
CA PHE A 141 24.08 9.05 3.04
C PHE A 141 25.51 8.52 2.82
N LYS A 142 26.53 9.31 3.24
CA LYS A 142 27.92 8.91 3.19
C LYS A 142 28.19 7.66 4.02
N LYS A 143 27.69 7.61 5.28
CA LYS A 143 27.82 6.42 6.14
C LYS A 143 27.20 5.17 5.53
N VAL A 144 26.00 5.29 4.91
CA VAL A 144 25.36 4.18 4.20
C VAL A 144 26.23 3.72 3.03
N SER A 145 26.79 4.64 2.24
CA SER A 145 27.66 4.31 1.12
C SER A 145 28.95 3.60 1.59
N GLU A 146 29.59 4.11 2.64
CA GLU A 146 30.78 3.49 3.25
C GLU A 146 30.46 2.08 3.80
N PHE A 147 29.30 1.90 4.43
CA PHE A 147 28.83 0.60 4.88
C PHE A 147 28.71 -0.38 3.70
N LEU A 148 28.06 0.02 2.61
CA LEU A 148 27.89 -0.84 1.45
C LEU A 148 29.22 -1.25 0.84
N VAL A 149 30.17 -0.33 0.68
CA VAL A 149 31.53 -0.62 0.19
C VAL A 149 32.27 -1.59 1.11
N LYS A 150 32.16 -1.42 2.44
CA LYS A 150 32.75 -2.33 3.43
C LYS A 150 32.14 -3.73 3.34
N TRP A 151 30.82 -3.82 3.20
CA TRP A 151 30.09 -5.08 3.22
C TRP A 151 30.14 -5.84 1.88
N GLU A 152 30.34 -5.16 0.76
CA GLU A 152 30.57 -5.79 -0.54
C GLU A 152 31.80 -6.70 -0.55
N LYS A 153 32.84 -6.34 0.24
CA LYS A 153 34.07 -7.13 0.38
C LYS A 153 33.91 -8.36 1.27
N ARG A 154 32.74 -8.52 1.91
CA ARG A 154 32.42 -9.68 2.77
C ARG A 154 31.66 -10.72 1.97
N GLN A 155 32.26 -11.90 1.82
CA GLN A 155 31.65 -13.01 1.11
C GLN A 155 30.26 -13.34 1.67
N GLY A 156 29.28 -13.52 0.80
CA GLY A 156 27.92 -13.93 1.12
C GLY A 156 26.93 -12.79 1.39
N TYR A 157 27.36 -11.54 1.26
CA TYR A 157 26.51 -10.35 1.42
C TYR A 157 26.33 -9.52 0.15
N GLU A 158 26.89 -9.96 -0.95
CA GLU A 158 26.92 -9.24 -2.21
C GLU A 158 25.51 -8.93 -2.73
N GLN A 159 24.59 -9.89 -2.63
CA GLN A 159 23.19 -9.68 -3.07
C GLN A 159 22.50 -8.61 -2.25
N GLU A 160 22.70 -8.59 -0.94
CA GLU A 160 22.16 -7.60 -0.02
C GLU A 160 22.66 -6.19 -0.35
N VAL A 161 23.96 -6.06 -0.57
CA VAL A 161 24.61 -4.79 -0.93
C VAL A 161 24.07 -4.29 -2.28
N TYR A 162 24.04 -5.14 -3.30
CA TYR A 162 23.56 -4.76 -4.63
C TYR A 162 22.06 -4.43 -4.62
N TYR A 163 21.27 -5.11 -3.79
CA TYR A 163 19.85 -4.77 -3.63
C TYR A 163 19.67 -3.38 -3.03
N VAL A 164 20.35 -3.06 -1.93
CA VAL A 164 20.28 -1.73 -1.31
C VAL A 164 20.77 -0.66 -2.28
N GLY A 165 21.91 -0.90 -2.95
CA GLY A 165 22.46 -0.01 -3.97
C GLY A 165 21.50 0.24 -5.13
N LEU A 166 20.82 -0.79 -5.63
CA LEU A 166 19.81 -0.64 -6.69
C LEU A 166 18.59 0.18 -6.23
N VAL A 167 18.13 0.00 -4.99
CA VAL A 167 17.02 0.84 -4.44
C VAL A 167 17.47 2.30 -4.36
N MET A 168 18.71 2.57 -3.92
CA MET A 168 19.28 3.92 -3.85
C MET A 168 19.44 4.55 -5.23
N ALA A 169 19.93 3.79 -6.21
CA ALA A 169 20.26 4.29 -7.55
C ALA A 169 19.03 4.52 -8.45
N THR A 170 17.93 3.80 -8.20
CA THR A 170 16.76 3.81 -9.08
C THR A 170 15.51 4.42 -8.44
N GLY A 171 15.49 4.53 -7.11
CA GLY A 171 14.28 4.91 -6.39
C GLY A 171 13.10 3.96 -6.56
N CYS A 172 13.32 2.75 -7.07
CA CYS A 172 12.27 1.73 -7.24
C CYS A 172 11.62 1.35 -5.91
N ARG A 173 10.38 0.89 -5.96
CA ARG A 173 9.80 0.20 -4.80
C ARG A 173 10.53 -1.12 -4.56
N THR A 174 10.75 -1.45 -3.29
CA THR A 174 11.45 -2.68 -2.90
C THR A 174 10.88 -3.94 -3.58
N SER A 175 9.55 -4.04 -3.67
CA SER A 175 8.88 -5.16 -4.34
C SER A 175 9.03 -5.14 -5.86
N GLU A 176 9.28 -3.99 -6.47
CA GLU A 176 9.53 -3.89 -7.91
C GLU A 176 10.87 -4.52 -8.25
N ILE A 177 11.92 -4.32 -7.44
CA ILE A 177 13.23 -4.94 -7.64
C ILE A 177 13.19 -6.44 -7.38
N PHE A 178 12.63 -6.90 -6.25
CA PHE A 178 12.57 -8.33 -5.94
C PHE A 178 11.82 -9.15 -6.99
N LYS A 179 10.79 -8.57 -7.61
CA LYS A 179 9.98 -9.26 -8.63
C LYS A 179 10.56 -9.19 -10.04
N ARG A 180 11.81 -8.71 -10.20
CA ARG A 180 12.45 -8.67 -11.52
C ARG A 180 13.14 -9.97 -11.84
N ARG A 181 13.01 -10.35 -13.12
CA ARG A 181 13.73 -11.46 -13.75
C ARG A 181 14.91 -10.91 -14.53
N TRP A 182 15.88 -11.73 -14.85
CA TRP A 182 16.97 -11.34 -15.73
C TRP A 182 16.48 -10.93 -17.13
N GLY A 183 15.41 -11.55 -17.63
CA GLY A 183 14.76 -11.12 -18.87
C GLY A 183 14.04 -9.76 -18.81
N ASP A 184 13.92 -9.15 -17.64
CA ASP A 184 13.39 -7.79 -17.49
C ASP A 184 14.51 -6.71 -17.47
N VAL A 185 15.79 -7.11 -17.62
CA VAL A 185 16.93 -6.18 -17.69
C VAL A 185 17.36 -6.03 -19.13
N SER A 186 17.28 -4.84 -19.67
CA SER A 186 17.84 -4.49 -20.96
C SER A 186 19.14 -3.70 -20.74
N PHE A 187 20.28 -4.35 -20.95
CA PHE A 187 21.58 -3.68 -20.92
C PHE A 187 21.85 -2.84 -22.19
N GLU A 188 21.14 -3.12 -23.29
CA GLU A 188 21.21 -2.36 -24.52
C GLU A 188 20.57 -0.97 -24.36
N THR A 189 19.39 -0.91 -23.76
CA THR A 189 18.65 0.34 -23.54
C THR A 189 18.84 0.94 -22.15
N ASN A 190 19.64 0.31 -21.29
CA ASN A 190 19.83 0.69 -19.89
C ASN A 190 18.50 0.82 -19.12
N GLN A 191 17.63 -0.18 -19.23
CA GLN A 191 16.30 -0.14 -18.63
C GLN A 191 15.96 -1.42 -17.85
N LEU A 192 15.15 -1.26 -16.77
CA LEU A 192 14.30 -2.33 -16.25
C LEU A 192 12.95 -2.25 -16.94
N VAL A 193 12.61 -3.26 -17.72
CA VAL A 193 11.36 -3.33 -18.49
C VAL A 193 10.30 -4.21 -17.80
N ASN A 194 9.09 -4.24 -18.35
CA ASN A 194 7.99 -5.11 -17.91
C ASN A 194 7.58 -4.93 -16.44
N ILE A 195 7.70 -3.73 -15.88
CA ILE A 195 7.26 -3.47 -14.51
C ILE A 195 5.75 -3.36 -14.47
N PRO A 196 5.04 -4.28 -13.79
CA PRO A 196 3.58 -4.28 -13.77
C PRO A 196 3.03 -3.03 -13.07
N THR A 197 2.02 -2.44 -13.68
CA THR A 197 1.22 -1.36 -13.11
C THR A 197 -0.26 -1.78 -13.06
N LYS A 198 -1.14 -0.91 -12.60
CA LYS A 198 -2.59 -1.18 -12.63
C LYS A 198 -3.17 -1.21 -14.06
N THR A 199 -2.51 -0.54 -14.99
CA THR A 199 -3.01 -0.30 -16.35
C THR A 199 -2.09 -0.84 -17.44
N GLY A 200 -1.11 -1.70 -17.11
CA GLY A 200 -0.16 -2.26 -18.07
C GLY A 200 1.24 -2.43 -17.48
N THR A 201 2.26 -2.21 -18.29
CA THR A 201 3.66 -2.29 -17.88
C THR A 201 4.36 -0.95 -18.10
N LYS A 202 5.46 -0.74 -17.36
CA LYS A 202 6.34 0.42 -17.50
C LYS A 202 7.79 -0.04 -17.56
N SER A 203 8.66 0.87 -18.04
CA SER A 203 10.12 0.75 -17.94
C SER A 203 10.66 1.78 -16.94
N ILE A 204 11.82 1.50 -16.38
CA ILE A 204 12.59 2.40 -15.50
C ILE A 204 13.98 2.56 -16.09
N GLU A 205 14.40 3.80 -16.28
CA GLU A 205 15.74 4.14 -16.70
C GLU A 205 16.76 3.81 -15.61
N LEU A 206 17.91 3.29 -16.02
CA LEU A 206 19.01 2.91 -15.15
C LEU A 206 20.21 3.81 -15.41
N ASN A 207 20.75 4.38 -14.35
CA ASN A 207 22.02 5.08 -14.43
C ASN A 207 23.20 4.09 -14.49
N GLU A 208 24.39 4.59 -14.81
CA GLU A 208 25.60 3.77 -14.96
C GLU A 208 25.90 2.95 -13.69
N PHE A 209 25.70 3.53 -12.52
CA PHE A 209 25.90 2.82 -11.24
C PHE A 209 24.95 1.63 -11.07
N ALA A 210 23.67 1.79 -11.42
CA ALA A 210 22.71 0.68 -11.38
C ALA A 210 23.05 -0.42 -12.38
N ILE A 211 23.54 -0.05 -13.57
CA ILE A 211 24.00 -1.00 -14.59
C ILE A 211 25.23 -1.78 -14.09
N ASP A 212 26.20 -1.12 -13.47
CA ASP A 212 27.37 -1.79 -12.90
C ASP A 212 26.97 -2.80 -11.82
N LEU A 213 26.08 -2.40 -10.89
CA LEU A 213 25.55 -3.31 -9.87
C LEU A 213 24.83 -4.53 -10.48
N LEU A 214 24.06 -4.32 -11.55
CA LEU A 214 23.37 -5.42 -12.24
C LEU A 214 24.34 -6.36 -12.94
N LYS A 215 25.41 -5.85 -13.55
CA LYS A 215 26.47 -6.69 -14.15
C LYS A 215 27.17 -7.56 -13.09
N ARG A 216 27.52 -6.97 -11.94
CA ARG A 216 28.09 -7.74 -10.81
C ARG A 216 27.10 -8.76 -10.26
N LEU A 217 25.84 -8.40 -10.10
CA LEU A 217 24.80 -9.31 -9.66
C LEU A 217 24.60 -10.46 -10.67
N GLN A 218 24.73 -10.19 -11.97
CA GLN A 218 24.62 -11.20 -13.03
C GLN A 218 25.67 -12.29 -12.91
N ALA A 219 26.88 -11.94 -12.48
CA ALA A 219 27.93 -12.93 -12.22
C ALA A 219 27.56 -13.90 -11.09
N LEU A 220 26.72 -13.47 -10.13
CA LEU A 220 26.28 -14.27 -8.99
C LEU A 220 25.01 -15.06 -9.28
N THR A 221 24.02 -14.41 -9.89
CA THR A 221 22.65 -14.97 -10.00
C THR A 221 22.14 -15.06 -11.45
N GLY A 222 22.96 -14.78 -12.45
CA GLY A 222 22.57 -14.74 -13.87
C GLY A 222 22.04 -16.06 -14.43
N LYS A 223 22.38 -17.20 -13.82
CA LYS A 223 21.82 -18.52 -14.16
C LYS A 223 20.42 -18.76 -13.58
N ALA A 224 20.00 -17.95 -12.61
CA ALA A 224 18.67 -18.03 -12.01
C ALA A 224 17.65 -17.23 -12.83
N LYS A 225 16.37 -17.50 -12.61
CA LYS A 225 15.27 -16.76 -13.23
C LYS A 225 15.16 -15.32 -12.71
N TRP A 226 15.41 -15.12 -11.42
CA TRP A 226 15.19 -13.88 -10.69
C TRP A 226 16.50 -13.15 -10.45
N LEU A 227 16.48 -11.81 -10.42
CA LEU A 227 17.63 -11.01 -9.98
C LEU A 227 18.08 -11.43 -8.58
N PHE A 228 17.10 -11.61 -7.69
CA PHE A 228 17.29 -12.04 -6.30
C PHE A 228 16.47 -13.30 -6.05
N PRO A 229 17.03 -14.50 -6.32
CA PRO A 229 16.35 -15.77 -6.07
C PRO A 229 16.21 -16.01 -4.56
N SER A 230 15.13 -16.70 -4.18
CA SER A 230 14.96 -17.12 -2.80
C SER A 230 15.94 -18.27 -2.48
N PRO A 231 16.67 -18.23 -1.36
CA PRO A 231 17.59 -19.32 -0.98
C PRO A 231 16.86 -20.62 -0.67
N MET A 232 15.60 -20.57 -0.25
CA MET A 232 14.80 -21.75 0.07
C MET A 232 14.08 -22.34 -1.14
N ASN A 233 13.81 -21.54 -2.16
CA ASN A 233 13.14 -21.99 -3.38
C ASN A 233 13.56 -21.08 -4.55
N PRO A 234 14.53 -21.54 -5.38
CA PRO A 234 15.06 -20.76 -6.50
C PRO A 234 14.03 -20.37 -7.57
N ASP A 235 12.90 -21.08 -7.65
CA ASP A 235 11.80 -20.74 -8.55
C ASP A 235 11.01 -19.50 -8.09
N LYS A 236 11.24 -19.05 -6.88
CA LYS A 236 10.64 -17.86 -6.30
C LYS A 236 11.68 -16.76 -6.10
N HIS A 237 11.23 -15.52 -6.17
CA HIS A 237 12.06 -14.37 -5.80
C HIS A 237 12.18 -14.23 -4.28
N ARG A 238 13.26 -13.65 -3.82
CA ARG A 238 13.43 -13.21 -2.43
C ARG A 238 12.41 -12.11 -2.09
N VAL A 239 11.99 -12.04 -0.83
CA VAL A 239 10.94 -11.09 -0.41
C VAL A 239 11.46 -9.93 0.42
N ASN A 240 12.60 -10.10 1.08
CA ASN A 240 13.26 -9.05 1.86
C ASN A 240 14.71 -9.41 2.20
N PHE A 241 15.46 -8.40 2.65
CA PHE A 241 16.76 -8.51 3.29
C PHE A 241 16.71 -7.81 4.67
N ARG A 242 15.74 -8.18 5.48
CA ARG A 242 15.42 -7.47 6.73
C ARG A 242 16.61 -7.44 7.69
N SER A 243 17.22 -8.57 7.97
CA SER A 243 18.36 -8.66 8.88
C SER A 243 19.56 -7.85 8.42
N PHE A 244 19.81 -7.78 7.11
CA PHE A 244 20.86 -6.93 6.57
C PHE A 244 20.52 -5.44 6.72
N TRP A 245 19.26 -5.06 6.47
CA TRP A 245 18.81 -3.70 6.67
C TRP A 245 18.90 -3.24 8.14
N GLU A 246 18.52 -4.11 9.08
CA GLU A 246 18.65 -3.85 10.52
C GLU A 246 20.13 -3.62 10.89
N LYS A 247 21.03 -4.48 10.42
CA LYS A 247 22.47 -4.32 10.62
C LYS A 247 23.03 -3.03 10.00
N LEU A 248 22.62 -2.68 8.76
CA LEU A 248 23.00 -1.43 8.13
C LEU A 248 22.56 -0.24 8.99
N ARG A 249 21.33 -0.23 9.41
CA ARG A 249 20.75 0.82 10.25
C ARG A 249 21.56 1.00 11.54
N ASP A 250 21.84 -0.11 12.23
CA ASP A 250 22.53 -0.10 13.52
C ASP A 250 23.99 0.36 13.36
N GLU A 251 24.75 -0.14 12.36
CA GLU A 251 26.15 0.27 12.13
C GLU A 251 26.28 1.71 11.61
N THR A 252 25.26 2.24 10.93
CA THR A 252 25.32 3.62 10.38
C THR A 252 24.71 4.67 11.31
N GLY A 253 24.07 4.25 12.41
CA GLY A 253 23.41 5.14 13.36
C GLY A 253 22.14 5.79 12.81
N LEU A 254 21.45 5.10 11.92
CA LEU A 254 20.13 5.54 11.45
C LEU A 254 19.07 5.25 12.52
N ASP A 255 18.04 6.11 12.59
CA ASP A 255 16.94 5.96 13.52
C ASP A 255 16.24 4.59 13.38
N GLU A 256 15.81 4.02 14.51
CA GLU A 256 15.11 2.72 14.57
C GLU A 256 13.91 2.62 13.63
N GLY A 257 13.20 3.72 13.47
CA GLY A 257 12.07 3.84 12.56
C GLY A 257 12.44 3.88 11.08
N THR A 258 13.74 4.01 10.70
CA THR A 258 14.16 4.11 9.30
C THR A 258 13.93 2.80 8.56
N GLN A 259 13.25 2.87 7.44
CA GLN A 259 12.88 1.71 6.64
C GLN A 259 13.57 1.75 5.27
N ILE A 260 13.83 0.60 4.68
CA ILE A 260 14.48 0.50 3.37
C ILE A 260 13.70 1.26 2.26
N ARG A 261 12.40 1.40 2.38
CA ARG A 261 11.60 2.23 1.47
C ARG A 261 11.95 3.73 1.54
N ASP A 262 12.57 4.17 2.63
CA ASP A 262 12.97 5.57 2.82
C ASP A 262 14.14 5.94 1.89
N LEU A 263 14.91 4.95 1.40
CA LEU A 263 15.90 5.14 0.33
C LEU A 263 15.25 5.69 -0.95
N ARG A 264 14.05 5.22 -1.29
CA ARG A 264 13.28 5.77 -2.41
C ARG A 264 12.87 7.23 -2.17
N THR A 265 12.45 7.55 -0.94
CA THR A 265 12.12 8.94 -0.59
C THR A 265 13.38 9.82 -0.68
N ASN A 266 14.53 9.29 -0.24
CA ASN A 266 15.81 9.98 -0.37
C ASN A 266 16.21 10.21 -1.84
N PHE A 267 16.03 9.22 -2.72
CA PHE A 267 16.29 9.37 -4.16
C PHE A 267 15.51 10.56 -4.75
N GLY A 268 14.20 10.65 -4.49
CA GLY A 268 13.40 11.79 -4.95
C GLY A 268 13.83 13.12 -4.32
N THR A 269 14.20 13.11 -3.03
CA THR A 269 14.72 14.31 -2.34
C THR A 269 16.01 14.82 -2.96
N GLN A 270 16.95 13.93 -3.26
CA GLN A 270 18.23 14.29 -3.90
C GLN A 270 18.03 14.88 -5.30
N LEU A 271 17.13 14.31 -6.10
CA LEU A 271 16.80 14.86 -7.42
C LEU A 271 16.22 16.28 -7.32
N ILE A 272 15.27 16.50 -6.39
CA ILE A 272 14.67 17.83 -6.17
C ILE A 272 15.70 18.83 -5.66
N ASN A 273 16.57 18.45 -4.73
CA ASN A 273 17.67 19.29 -4.23
C ASN A 273 18.67 19.61 -5.34
N GLY A 274 18.88 18.69 -6.28
CA GLY A 274 19.65 18.89 -7.51
C GLY A 274 19.00 19.79 -8.56
N GLY A 275 17.78 20.27 -8.31
CA GLY A 275 17.06 21.18 -9.21
C GLY A 275 16.28 20.46 -10.32
N VAL A 276 16.09 19.13 -10.23
CA VAL A 276 15.28 18.39 -11.20
C VAL A 276 13.80 18.74 -11.01
N GLU A 277 13.13 19.02 -12.11
CA GLU A 277 11.70 19.35 -12.10
C GLU A 277 10.85 18.21 -11.51
N ILE A 278 9.83 18.57 -10.74
CA ILE A 278 9.00 17.61 -10.02
C ILE A 278 8.25 16.64 -10.94
N ALA A 279 7.93 17.06 -12.16
CA ALA A 279 7.33 16.21 -13.18
C ALA A 279 8.29 15.09 -13.59
N THR A 280 9.56 15.43 -13.83
CA THR A 280 10.64 14.47 -14.13
C THR A 280 10.89 13.53 -12.95
N VAL A 281 10.95 14.06 -11.71
CA VAL A 281 11.07 13.24 -10.50
C VAL A 281 9.90 12.26 -10.38
N SER A 282 8.68 12.71 -10.64
CA SER A 282 7.47 11.87 -10.63
C SER A 282 7.57 10.75 -11.65
N ALA A 283 8.04 11.04 -12.85
CA ALA A 283 8.25 10.05 -13.92
C ALA A 283 9.32 9.03 -13.54
N LEU A 284 10.51 9.48 -13.09
CA LEU A 284 11.60 8.60 -12.65
C LEU A 284 11.20 7.71 -11.48
N MET A 285 10.41 8.25 -10.53
CA MET A 285 9.88 7.48 -9.41
C MET A 285 8.69 6.60 -9.79
N ASN A 286 8.25 6.67 -11.03
CA ASN A 286 7.12 5.86 -11.50
C ASN A 286 5.84 6.09 -10.69
N HIS A 287 5.51 7.36 -10.39
CA HIS A 287 4.24 7.74 -9.80
C HIS A 287 3.19 7.92 -10.88
N SER A 288 1.99 7.35 -10.67
CA SER A 288 0.86 7.49 -11.60
C SER A 288 0.23 8.89 -11.56
N ASP A 289 0.51 9.67 -10.52
CA ASP A 289 -0.04 11.01 -10.30
C ASP A 289 1.05 11.91 -9.69
N ILE A 290 1.32 13.03 -10.36
CA ILE A 290 2.27 14.05 -9.92
C ILE A 290 1.89 14.66 -8.56
N ALA A 291 0.58 14.73 -8.23
CA ALA A 291 0.11 15.22 -6.94
C ALA A 291 0.65 14.38 -5.78
N THR A 292 0.86 13.07 -5.99
CA THR A 292 1.53 12.20 -5.01
C THR A 292 2.95 12.69 -4.72
N THR A 293 3.72 13.01 -5.77
CA THR A 293 5.10 13.51 -5.64
C THR A 293 5.12 14.86 -4.96
N SER A 294 4.27 15.79 -5.42
CA SER A 294 4.16 17.15 -4.85
C SER A 294 3.83 17.11 -3.35
N LYS A 295 2.89 16.27 -2.94
CA LYS A 295 2.50 16.12 -1.54
C LYS A 295 3.64 15.55 -0.68
N HIS A 296 4.34 14.53 -1.18
CA HIS A 296 5.44 13.89 -0.45
C HIS A 296 6.65 14.81 -0.28
N TYR A 297 6.97 15.60 -1.31
CA TYR A 297 8.16 16.45 -1.34
C TYR A 297 7.90 17.94 -1.10
N ALA A 298 6.68 18.33 -0.73
CA ALA A 298 6.33 19.74 -0.46
C ALA A 298 7.27 20.43 0.56
N HIS A 299 7.79 19.66 1.53
CA HIS A 299 8.73 20.16 2.54
C HIS A 299 10.13 20.45 1.99
N VAL A 300 10.52 19.78 0.90
CA VAL A 300 11.81 19.96 0.21
C VAL A 300 11.72 21.13 -0.78
N LEU A 301 10.55 21.37 -1.37
CA LEU A 301 10.33 22.42 -2.37
C LEU A 301 10.45 23.83 -1.79
N LYS A 302 10.06 24.05 -0.52
CA LYS A 302 10.14 25.38 0.11
C LYS A 302 11.55 25.99 0.12
N PRO A 303 12.61 25.30 0.58
CA PRO A 303 13.98 25.79 0.49
C PRO A 303 14.45 26.03 -0.95
N THR A 304 14.01 25.18 -1.89
CA THR A 304 14.35 25.33 -3.31
C THR A 304 13.71 26.58 -3.91
N GLN A 305 12.47 26.91 -3.52
CA GLN A 305 11.81 28.17 -3.90
C GLN A 305 12.56 29.40 -3.38
N GLN A 306 13.02 29.39 -2.13
CA GLN A 306 13.84 30.48 -1.59
C GLN A 306 15.15 30.66 -2.33
N LYS A 307 15.85 29.55 -2.67
CA LYS A 307 17.06 29.57 -3.51
C LYS A 307 16.78 30.16 -4.90
N ALA A 308 15.64 29.82 -5.50
CA ALA A 308 15.24 30.37 -6.79
C ALA A 308 15.00 31.90 -6.71
N LEU A 309 14.32 32.37 -5.64
CA LEU A 309 14.13 33.80 -5.40
C LEU A 309 15.47 34.55 -5.19
N THR A 310 16.44 33.92 -4.52
CA THR A 310 17.77 34.52 -4.36
C THR A 310 18.49 34.67 -5.71
N LYS A 311 18.29 33.73 -6.65
CA LYS A 311 18.84 33.87 -8.01
C LYS A 311 18.20 35.02 -8.77
N THR A 312 16.88 35.28 -8.60
CA THR A 312 16.23 36.43 -9.25
C THR A 312 16.77 37.75 -8.72
N ASN A 313 17.15 37.84 -7.44
CA ASN A 313 17.75 39.05 -6.89
C ASN A 313 19.06 39.43 -7.61
N SER A 314 19.82 38.47 -8.13
CA SER A 314 21.04 38.76 -8.91
C SER A 314 20.74 39.36 -10.28
N LEU A 315 19.56 39.06 -10.86
CA LEU A 315 19.12 39.62 -12.14
C LEU A 315 18.69 41.08 -12.00
N PHE A 316 18.21 41.48 -10.81
CA PHE A 316 17.75 42.84 -10.54
C PHE A 316 18.79 43.74 -9.83
N LYS A 317 19.99 43.20 -9.49
CA LYS A 317 21.05 44.03 -8.92
C LYS A 317 21.67 45.03 -9.90
N ALA A 318 21.33 44.93 -11.18
CA ALA A 318 21.77 45.88 -12.21
C ALA A 318 20.75 46.99 -12.50
N LEU A 319 19.62 47.02 -11.79
CA LEU A 319 18.64 48.12 -11.77
C LEU A 319 18.86 49.01 -10.55
#